data_e0d782a251b5bde9e81503c857a5edc8
#
_entry.id   e0d782a251b5bde9e81503c857a5edc8
#
_cell.length_a   1.000
_cell.length_b   1.000
_cell.length_c   1.000
_cell.angle_alpha   90.00
_cell.angle_beta   90.00
_cell.angle_gamma   90.00
#
_symmetry.space_group_name_H-M   'P 1'
#
loop_
_entity.id
_entity.type
_entity.pdbx_description
1 polymer ?
#
loop_
_entity_poly.entity_id
_entity_poly.type
_entity_poly.pdbx_seq_one_letter_code
_entity_poly.pdbx_strand_id
1 'polypeptide(L)'
;MKRITAYVLALVLTCSCAFSVARAYYADVPGSSALAGEVEKAVRYGLMNGYSQAQFGYSDTMTRAQFLVVLTRMLGWQTPSMEEADADITPAMALPEELSSQYRYAIACAAAHDVIEKTEPFRPNSPATRAEMAELLVRALGLKACAADAEKENGLPFTDVSDKRGYIAVAYEIGMTKGLTDTTFGPDRTATRAQAAAMLVRIYEKLQQQTAFVHGFYAISSYSQLSLAQRMDDVSAGWSRMTWDGTAATLNTTAEGGNEYHIPSGYEEVTASL
;
A
#
# COMPACT_ATOMS: atom_id res chain seq x y z
N MET A 1 9.68 -37.15 -46.03
CA MET A 1 8.79 -36.45 -45.10
C MET A 1 8.94 -36.88 -43.64
N LYS A 2 8.95 -38.17 -43.30
CA LYS A 2 9.07 -38.63 -41.88
C LYS A 2 10.36 -38.25 -41.15
N ARG A 3 11.48 -38.02 -41.84
CA ARG A 3 12.76 -37.63 -41.21
C ARG A 3 12.85 -36.15 -40.89
N ILE A 4 12.20 -35.30 -41.68
CA ILE A 4 12.18 -33.81 -41.44
C ILE A 4 11.30 -33.49 -40.25
N THR A 5 10.18 -34.20 -40.05
CA THR A 5 9.28 -34.03 -38.90
C THR A 5 9.97 -34.40 -37.58
N ALA A 6 10.86 -35.39 -37.57
CA ALA A 6 11.61 -35.80 -36.39
C ALA A 6 12.64 -34.74 -35.97
N TYR A 7 13.31 -34.07 -36.91
CA TYR A 7 14.29 -33.01 -36.61
C TYR A 7 13.62 -31.71 -36.11
N VAL A 8 12.45 -31.37 -36.65
CA VAL A 8 11.66 -30.20 -36.21
C VAL A 8 11.11 -30.46 -34.80
N LEU A 9 10.66 -31.68 -34.49
CA LEU A 9 10.20 -32.05 -33.16
C LEU A 9 11.35 -32.05 -32.12
N ALA A 10 12.54 -32.52 -32.51
CA ALA A 10 13.73 -32.48 -31.65
C ALA A 10 14.21 -31.04 -31.42
N LEU A 11 14.14 -30.17 -32.43
CA LEU A 11 14.52 -28.75 -32.27
C LEU A 11 13.55 -27.99 -31.36
N VAL A 12 12.25 -28.28 -31.43
CA VAL A 12 11.24 -27.68 -30.55
C VAL A 12 11.40 -28.18 -29.11
N LEU A 13 11.75 -29.43 -28.87
CA LEU A 13 12.01 -29.98 -27.53
C LEU A 13 13.32 -29.46 -26.91
N THR A 14 14.34 -29.16 -27.71
CA THR A 14 15.58 -28.59 -27.19
C THR A 14 15.50 -27.09 -26.91
N CYS A 15 14.55 -26.38 -27.55
CA CYS A 15 14.32 -24.95 -27.29
C CYS A 15 13.46 -24.69 -26.03
N SER A 16 12.74 -25.70 -25.52
CA SER A 16 11.92 -25.60 -24.33
C SER A 16 12.66 -25.83 -23.01
N CYS A 17 13.95 -26.13 -23.02
CA CYS A 17 14.74 -26.44 -21.81
C CYS A 17 15.72 -25.35 -21.37
N ALA A 18 15.66 -24.12 -21.90
CA ALA A 18 16.64 -23.10 -21.60
C ALA A 18 16.07 -21.79 -21.04
N PHE A 19 14.87 -21.80 -20.48
CA PHE A 19 14.51 -20.77 -19.49
C PHE A 19 14.85 -21.29 -18.08
N SER A 20 16.12 -21.56 -17.84
CA SER A 20 16.67 -21.40 -16.51
C SER A 20 16.53 -19.90 -16.20
N VAL A 21 15.49 -19.53 -15.46
CA VAL A 21 15.47 -18.25 -14.78
C VAL A 21 16.75 -18.25 -13.95
N ALA A 22 17.79 -17.56 -14.43
CA ALA A 22 19.00 -17.34 -13.68
C ALA A 22 18.54 -16.68 -12.38
N ARG A 23 18.49 -17.46 -11.30
CA ARG A 23 18.18 -16.97 -9.96
C ARG A 23 19.27 -15.94 -9.71
N ALA A 24 18.93 -14.66 -9.76
CA ALA A 24 19.86 -13.59 -9.47
C ALA A 24 20.22 -13.70 -7.99
N TYR A 25 21.25 -14.48 -7.71
CA TYR A 25 21.75 -14.69 -6.36
C TYR A 25 22.71 -13.54 -6.07
N TYR A 26 22.21 -12.52 -5.39
CA TYR A 26 23.07 -11.45 -4.92
C TYR A 26 24.07 -12.00 -3.92
N ALA A 27 25.36 -11.74 -4.12
CA ALA A 27 26.44 -12.29 -3.31
C ALA A 27 26.39 -11.83 -1.84
N ASP A 28 25.77 -10.69 -1.59
CA ASP A 28 25.61 -10.09 -0.26
C ASP A 28 24.34 -10.56 0.46
N VAL A 29 23.51 -11.40 -0.16
CA VAL A 29 22.30 -11.97 0.47
C VAL A 29 22.62 -13.34 1.03
N PRO A 30 22.71 -13.51 2.38
CA PRO A 30 23.04 -14.81 2.97
C PRO A 30 21.94 -15.83 2.66
N GLY A 31 22.29 -16.95 2.01
CA GLY A 31 21.33 -17.99 1.62
C GLY A 31 20.58 -18.64 2.79
N SER A 32 21.17 -18.61 4.00
CA SER A 32 20.54 -19.09 5.23
C SER A 32 19.64 -18.07 5.92
N SER A 33 19.59 -16.83 5.42
CA SER A 33 18.75 -15.78 6.01
C SER A 33 17.27 -16.05 5.78
N ALA A 34 16.45 -15.83 6.81
CA ALA A 34 15.00 -15.86 6.71
C ALA A 34 14.44 -14.78 5.74
N LEU A 35 15.22 -13.73 5.43
CA LEU A 35 14.84 -12.66 4.51
C LEU A 35 15.29 -12.90 3.06
N ALA A 36 16.08 -13.95 2.78
CA ALA A 36 16.59 -14.22 1.43
C ALA A 36 15.44 -14.42 0.42
N GLY A 37 14.43 -15.18 0.82
CA GLY A 37 13.23 -15.41 -0.02
C GLY A 37 12.43 -14.12 -0.27
N GLU A 38 12.35 -13.23 0.71
CA GLU A 38 11.64 -11.96 0.56
C GLU A 38 12.40 -10.98 -0.35
N VAL A 39 13.74 -10.98 -0.28
CA VAL A 39 14.57 -10.22 -1.23
C VAL A 39 14.35 -10.72 -2.66
N GLU A 40 14.37 -12.05 -2.86
CA GLU A 40 14.10 -12.66 -4.17
C GLU A 40 12.73 -12.27 -4.71
N LYS A 41 11.69 -12.32 -3.87
CA LYS A 41 10.33 -11.90 -4.23
C LYS A 41 10.27 -10.41 -4.59
N ALA A 42 10.88 -9.53 -3.78
CA ALA A 42 10.90 -8.09 -4.03
C ALA A 42 11.51 -7.76 -5.40
N VAL A 43 12.57 -8.46 -5.79
CA VAL A 43 13.21 -8.30 -7.10
C VAL A 43 12.33 -8.90 -8.22
N ARG A 44 11.80 -10.09 -8.03
CA ARG A 44 10.92 -10.76 -9.00
C ARG A 44 9.65 -9.96 -9.29
N TYR A 45 9.08 -9.30 -8.28
CA TYR A 45 7.90 -8.44 -8.43
C TYR A 45 8.24 -7.05 -8.99
N GLY A 46 9.52 -6.75 -9.26
CA GLY A 46 9.95 -5.45 -9.75
C GLY A 46 9.86 -4.31 -8.71
N LEU A 47 9.64 -4.63 -7.44
CA LEU A 47 9.54 -3.63 -6.36
C LEU A 47 10.90 -3.02 -6.07
N MET A 48 11.93 -3.85 -5.98
CA MET A 48 13.29 -3.42 -5.67
C MET A 48 14.28 -4.02 -6.64
N ASN A 49 15.36 -3.28 -6.90
CA ASN A 49 16.51 -3.76 -7.66
C ASN A 49 17.75 -3.76 -6.76
N GLY A 50 18.74 -4.60 -7.08
CA GLY A 50 20.08 -4.48 -6.50
C GLY A 50 20.81 -3.23 -6.98
N TYR A 51 21.88 -2.87 -6.32
CA TYR A 51 22.80 -1.81 -6.77
C TYR A 51 23.58 -2.23 -8.01
N SER A 52 23.77 -3.56 -8.15
CA SER A 52 24.38 -4.18 -9.31
C SER A 52 23.78 -5.58 -9.52
N GLN A 53 24.27 -6.32 -10.52
CA GLN A 53 23.86 -7.70 -10.72
C GLN A 53 24.29 -8.63 -9.57
N ALA A 54 25.31 -8.27 -8.81
CA ALA A 54 25.87 -9.10 -7.72
C ALA A 54 25.55 -8.58 -6.32
N GLN A 55 25.06 -7.35 -6.16
CA GLN A 55 24.91 -6.68 -4.87
C GLN A 55 23.51 -6.11 -4.70
N PHE A 56 22.78 -6.61 -3.71
CA PHE A 56 21.46 -6.08 -3.33
C PHE A 56 21.55 -4.89 -2.38
N GLY A 57 22.58 -4.85 -1.52
CA GLY A 57 22.67 -3.94 -0.38
C GLY A 57 21.92 -4.50 0.83
N TYR A 58 22.01 -5.81 1.07
CA TYR A 58 21.19 -6.55 2.04
C TYR A 58 21.16 -5.92 3.43
N SER A 59 22.34 -5.52 3.94
CA SER A 59 22.50 -4.93 5.28
C SER A 59 22.45 -3.40 5.29
N ASP A 60 22.39 -2.75 4.13
CA ASP A 60 22.37 -1.31 4.05
C ASP A 60 21.05 -0.75 4.53
N THR A 61 21.09 0.39 5.22
CA THR A 61 19.88 1.08 5.62
C THR A 61 19.16 1.69 4.41
N MET A 62 17.85 1.65 4.40
CA MET A 62 17.03 2.25 3.37
C MET A 62 16.77 3.72 3.67
N THR A 63 16.99 4.61 2.69
CA THR A 63 16.66 6.03 2.85
C THR A 63 15.16 6.28 2.62
N ARG A 64 14.69 7.44 3.10
CA ARG A 64 13.29 7.88 2.93
C ARG A 64 12.91 7.94 1.45
N ALA A 65 13.77 8.53 0.60
CA ALA A 65 13.52 8.60 -0.84
C ALA A 65 13.50 7.23 -1.52
N GLN A 66 14.41 6.33 -1.14
CA GLN A 66 14.40 4.95 -1.66
C GLN A 66 13.11 4.22 -1.30
N PHE A 67 12.59 4.42 -0.10
CA PHE A 67 11.32 3.81 0.32
C PHE A 67 10.15 4.34 -0.51
N LEU A 68 10.08 5.65 -0.78
CA LEU A 68 9.06 6.22 -1.66
C LEU A 68 9.14 5.67 -3.09
N VAL A 69 10.33 5.47 -3.66
CA VAL A 69 10.48 4.84 -4.98
C VAL A 69 9.86 3.45 -5.01
N VAL A 70 10.00 2.67 -3.94
CA VAL A 70 9.38 1.33 -3.89
C VAL A 70 7.87 1.42 -3.72
N LEU A 71 7.37 2.36 -2.92
CA LEU A 71 5.93 2.61 -2.78
C LEU A 71 5.29 3.01 -4.11
N THR A 72 5.90 3.93 -4.87
CA THR A 72 5.38 4.34 -6.19
C THR A 72 5.29 3.16 -7.16
N ARG A 73 6.28 2.27 -7.17
CA ARG A 73 6.27 1.05 -7.98
C ARG A 73 5.21 0.07 -7.51
N MET A 74 5.13 -0.15 -6.21
CA MET A 74 4.18 -1.10 -5.61
C MET A 74 2.73 -0.71 -5.90
N LEU A 75 2.42 0.57 -5.88
CA LEU A 75 1.08 1.10 -6.09
C LEU A 75 0.79 1.43 -7.57
N GLY A 76 1.77 1.25 -8.46
CA GLY A 76 1.61 1.52 -9.88
C GLY A 76 1.35 2.99 -10.21
N TRP A 77 1.80 3.91 -9.35
CA TRP A 77 1.60 5.34 -9.59
C TRP A 77 2.37 5.79 -10.83
N GLN A 78 1.68 6.54 -11.68
CA GLN A 78 2.29 7.09 -12.89
C GLN A 78 3.37 8.11 -12.52
N THR A 79 4.49 8.04 -13.22
CA THR A 79 5.54 9.05 -13.08
C THR A 79 5.01 10.37 -13.66
N PRO A 80 4.94 11.45 -12.86
CA PRO A 80 4.50 12.75 -13.37
C PRO A 80 5.51 13.30 -14.38
N SER A 81 5.08 14.22 -15.22
CA SER A 81 6.00 15.06 -15.99
C SER A 81 6.88 15.91 -15.05
N MET A 82 7.97 16.49 -15.57
CA MET A 82 8.82 17.39 -14.76
C MET A 82 8.03 18.59 -14.21
N GLU A 83 7.16 19.17 -15.02
CA GLU A 83 6.34 20.33 -14.65
C GLU A 83 5.32 19.96 -13.55
N GLU A 84 4.65 18.82 -13.67
CA GLU A 84 3.73 18.32 -12.64
C GLU A 84 4.49 17.99 -11.34
N ALA A 85 5.66 17.37 -11.44
CA ALA A 85 6.47 17.06 -10.26
C ALA A 85 6.94 18.33 -9.54
N ASP A 86 7.34 19.37 -10.26
CA ASP A 86 7.75 20.63 -9.66
C ASP A 86 6.59 21.40 -9.01
N ALA A 87 5.36 21.24 -9.50
CA ALA A 87 4.18 21.81 -8.87
C ALA A 87 3.86 21.21 -7.49
N ASP A 88 4.17 19.94 -7.29
CA ASP A 88 3.94 19.25 -6.01
C ASP A 88 5.10 19.37 -5.01
N ILE A 89 6.26 19.84 -5.46
CA ILE A 89 7.42 20.08 -4.61
C ILE A 89 7.43 21.53 -4.17
N THR A 90 7.26 21.77 -2.88
CA THR A 90 7.29 23.11 -2.30
C THR A 90 8.68 23.49 -1.76
N PRO A 91 9.03 24.78 -1.67
CA PRO A 91 10.27 25.22 -1.04
C PRO A 91 10.41 24.77 0.42
N ALA A 92 9.29 24.61 1.15
CA ALA A 92 9.28 24.16 2.54
C ALA A 92 9.81 22.74 2.70
N MET A 93 9.70 21.89 1.68
CA MET A 93 10.23 20.52 1.70
C MET A 93 11.77 20.48 1.71
N ALA A 94 12.44 21.59 1.42
CA ALA A 94 13.89 21.77 1.49
C ALA A 94 14.69 20.63 0.83
N LEU A 95 14.31 20.26 -0.40
CA LEU A 95 14.96 19.18 -1.13
C LEU A 95 16.37 19.63 -1.62
N PRO A 96 17.37 18.72 -1.60
CA PRO A 96 18.67 19.00 -2.18
C PRO A 96 18.58 19.30 -3.68
N GLU A 97 19.37 20.27 -4.19
CA GLU A 97 19.41 20.62 -5.60
C GLU A 97 19.87 19.46 -6.49
N GLU A 98 20.85 18.69 -6.02
CA GLU A 98 21.44 17.54 -6.75
C GLU A 98 20.66 16.23 -6.54
N LEU A 99 19.37 16.30 -6.18
CA LEU A 99 18.56 15.11 -6.03
C LEU A 99 18.28 14.45 -7.38
N SER A 100 18.51 13.14 -7.49
CA SER A 100 18.23 12.42 -8.73
C SER A 100 16.77 12.56 -9.16
N SER A 101 16.50 12.61 -10.46
CA SER A 101 15.15 12.72 -11.02
C SER A 101 14.22 11.61 -10.51
N GLN A 102 14.71 10.39 -10.35
CA GLN A 102 13.92 9.28 -9.81
C GLN A 102 13.41 9.56 -8.38
N TYR A 103 14.25 10.13 -7.52
CA TYR A 103 13.85 10.48 -6.16
C TYR A 103 12.91 11.69 -6.15
N ARG A 104 13.20 12.69 -6.99
CA ARG A 104 12.33 13.86 -7.14
C ARG A 104 10.93 13.46 -7.56
N TYR A 105 10.78 12.59 -8.55
CA TYR A 105 9.48 12.07 -8.99
C TYR A 105 8.76 11.27 -7.91
N ALA A 106 9.45 10.39 -7.20
CA ALA A 106 8.82 9.62 -6.13
C ALA A 106 8.32 10.52 -4.98
N ILE A 107 9.06 11.58 -4.66
CA ILE A 107 8.69 12.58 -3.66
C ILE A 107 7.48 13.40 -4.16
N ALA A 108 7.48 13.85 -5.42
CA ALA A 108 6.35 14.55 -6.02
C ALA A 108 5.08 13.69 -6.01
N CYS A 109 5.17 12.44 -6.46
CA CYS A 109 4.05 11.50 -6.38
C CYS A 109 3.52 11.33 -4.95
N ALA A 110 4.43 11.16 -3.99
CA ALA A 110 4.05 11.02 -2.58
C ALA A 110 3.37 12.29 -2.03
N ALA A 111 3.82 13.47 -2.48
CA ALA A 111 3.22 14.75 -2.11
C ALA A 111 1.84 14.96 -2.77
N ALA A 112 1.68 14.56 -4.04
CA ALA A 112 0.40 14.61 -4.76
C ALA A 112 -0.67 13.70 -4.13
N HIS A 113 -0.24 12.58 -3.56
CA HIS A 113 -1.11 11.61 -2.88
C HIS A 113 -1.22 11.81 -1.35
N ASP A 114 -0.82 12.96 -0.82
CA ASP A 114 -0.85 13.28 0.62
C ASP A 114 -0.12 12.27 1.52
N VAL A 115 0.87 11.56 0.98
CA VAL A 115 1.70 10.61 1.73
C VAL A 115 2.72 11.33 2.60
N ILE A 116 3.23 12.45 2.10
CA ILE A 116 4.17 13.31 2.82
C ILE A 116 3.62 14.73 2.93
N GLU A 117 4.07 15.45 3.97
CA GLU A 117 3.66 16.83 4.16
C GLU A 117 4.45 17.77 3.24
N LYS A 118 3.76 18.74 2.63
CA LYS A 118 4.36 19.76 1.74
C LYS A 118 4.89 20.98 2.49
N THR A 119 4.67 21.04 3.81
CA THR A 119 4.91 22.23 4.65
C THR A 119 6.15 22.12 5.52
N GLU A 120 6.86 20.98 5.46
CA GLU A 120 8.06 20.73 6.28
C GLU A 120 9.16 20.01 5.51
N PRO A 121 10.42 20.04 6.00
CA PRO A 121 11.56 19.40 5.34
C PRO A 121 11.42 17.87 5.27
N PHE A 122 11.47 17.31 4.07
CA PHE A 122 11.34 15.86 3.87
C PHE A 122 12.60 15.05 4.20
N ARG A 123 13.80 15.59 3.98
CA ARG A 123 15.11 14.94 4.21
C ARG A 123 15.26 13.59 3.48
N PRO A 124 15.30 13.58 2.14
CA PRO A 124 15.23 12.38 1.30
C PRO A 124 16.37 11.37 1.56
N ASN A 125 17.57 11.85 1.88
CA ASN A 125 18.75 11.02 2.08
C ASN A 125 18.89 10.46 3.51
N SER A 126 18.03 10.86 4.44
CA SER A 126 18.06 10.32 5.79
C SER A 126 17.59 8.85 5.78
N PRO A 127 18.20 7.97 6.60
CA PRO A 127 17.69 6.62 6.81
C PRO A 127 16.25 6.68 7.31
N ALA A 128 15.37 5.88 6.71
CA ALA A 128 13.99 5.78 7.17
C ALA A 128 13.89 4.92 8.42
N THR A 129 13.20 5.42 9.45
CA THR A 129 12.89 4.63 10.62
C THR A 129 11.73 3.68 10.36
N ARG A 130 11.57 2.67 11.20
CA ARG A 130 10.47 1.71 11.09
C ARG A 130 9.10 2.38 11.28
N ALA A 131 9.02 3.37 12.18
CA ALA A 131 7.80 4.17 12.37
C ALA A 131 7.49 5.02 11.15
N GLU A 132 8.48 5.65 10.53
CA GLU A 132 8.30 6.41 9.28
C GLU A 132 7.87 5.51 8.12
N MET A 133 8.44 4.31 7.98
CA MET A 133 8.01 3.36 6.95
C MET A 133 6.56 2.92 7.14
N ALA A 134 6.13 2.69 8.40
CA ALA A 134 4.73 2.36 8.71
C ALA A 134 3.79 3.52 8.34
N GLU A 135 4.13 4.74 8.74
CA GLU A 135 3.36 5.94 8.40
C GLU A 135 3.25 6.14 6.89
N LEU A 136 4.38 6.15 6.18
CA LEU A 136 4.41 6.36 4.73
C LEU A 136 3.58 5.31 3.99
N LEU A 137 3.67 4.04 4.38
CA LEU A 137 2.87 2.98 3.75
C LEU A 137 1.37 3.15 4.04
N VAL A 138 0.99 3.35 5.29
CA VAL A 138 -0.41 3.48 5.70
C VAL A 138 -1.06 4.69 5.03
N ARG A 139 -0.34 5.80 4.91
CA ARG A 139 -0.79 6.98 4.16
C ARG A 139 -0.90 6.68 2.67
N ALA A 140 0.08 5.99 2.09
CA ALA A 140 0.07 5.60 0.68
C ALA A 140 -1.09 4.65 0.31
N LEU A 141 -1.55 3.84 1.25
CA LEU A 141 -2.74 2.99 1.10
C LEU A 141 -4.07 3.74 1.33
N GLY A 142 -4.03 5.04 1.65
CA GLY A 142 -5.23 5.84 1.92
C GLY A 142 -5.86 5.58 3.30
N LEU A 143 -5.13 4.94 4.23
CA LEU A 143 -5.63 4.51 5.55
C LEU A 143 -5.36 5.53 6.67
N LYS A 144 -5.11 6.80 6.34
CA LYS A 144 -4.84 7.87 7.31
C LYS A 144 -5.97 8.04 8.35
N ALA A 145 -7.23 7.91 7.92
CA ALA A 145 -8.38 7.99 8.81
C ALA A 145 -8.39 6.81 9.80
N CYS A 146 -8.13 5.60 9.33
CA CYS A 146 -8.01 4.41 10.20
C CYS A 146 -6.89 4.59 11.23
N ALA A 147 -5.76 5.18 10.84
CA ALA A 147 -4.67 5.47 11.77
C ALA A 147 -5.08 6.50 12.83
N ALA A 148 -5.84 7.54 12.46
CA ALA A 148 -6.34 8.54 13.41
C ALA A 148 -7.32 7.94 14.42
N ASP A 149 -8.10 6.94 14.04
CA ASP A 149 -8.99 6.22 14.96
C ASP A 149 -8.22 5.23 15.82
N ALA A 150 -7.30 4.46 15.24
CA ALA A 150 -6.43 3.53 15.98
C ALA A 150 -5.51 4.23 16.99
N GLU A 151 -5.18 5.52 16.80
CA GLU A 151 -4.42 6.33 17.76
C GLU A 151 -5.12 6.44 19.12
N LYS A 152 -6.45 6.41 19.13
CA LYS A 152 -7.30 6.54 20.33
C LYS A 152 -7.46 5.20 21.08
N GLU A 153 -7.12 4.09 20.42
CA GLU A 153 -7.30 2.75 20.95
C GLU A 153 -6.05 2.23 21.68
N ASN A 154 -6.25 1.35 22.65
CA ASN A 154 -5.16 0.76 23.45
C ASN A 154 -4.75 -0.64 22.97
N GLY A 155 -5.14 -1.04 21.75
CA GLY A 155 -4.98 -2.41 21.25
C GLY A 155 -3.59 -2.78 20.73
N LEU A 156 -2.62 -1.86 20.69
CA LEU A 156 -1.29 -2.14 20.16
C LEU A 156 -0.47 -2.98 21.16
N PRO A 157 0.09 -4.14 20.74
CA PRO A 157 0.84 -5.02 21.65
C PRO A 157 2.21 -4.46 22.05
N PHE A 158 2.72 -3.46 21.33
CA PHE A 158 4.08 -2.93 21.53
C PHE A 158 4.11 -1.88 22.63
N THR A 159 5.03 -2.04 23.59
CA THR A 159 5.17 -1.16 24.75
C THR A 159 6.16 -0.01 24.53
N ASP A 160 6.96 -0.07 23.46
CA ASP A 160 8.00 0.90 23.11
C ASP A 160 7.54 1.96 22.07
N VAL A 161 6.24 2.05 21.81
CA VAL A 161 5.65 2.99 20.86
C VAL A 161 4.97 4.13 21.60
N SER A 162 5.53 5.34 21.49
CA SER A 162 5.00 6.59 22.08
C SER A 162 4.47 7.57 21.03
N ASP A 163 4.99 7.51 19.81
CA ASP A 163 4.62 8.37 18.68
C ASP A 163 4.14 7.51 17.49
N LYS A 164 3.28 8.08 16.63
CA LYS A 164 2.74 7.41 15.42
C LYS A 164 2.03 6.08 15.73
N ARG A 165 1.46 5.95 16.93
CA ARG A 165 0.79 4.73 17.40
C ARG A 165 -0.24 4.21 16.41
N GLY A 166 -1.11 5.10 15.92
CA GLY A 166 -2.18 4.73 14.99
C GLY A 166 -1.63 4.18 13.67
N TYR A 167 -0.60 4.79 13.10
CA TYR A 167 0.05 4.26 11.89
C TYR A 167 0.71 2.90 12.13
N ILE A 168 1.36 2.72 13.26
CA ILE A 168 2.00 1.45 13.63
C ILE A 168 0.92 0.38 13.89
N ALA A 169 -0.20 0.75 14.53
CA ALA A 169 -1.33 -0.15 14.79
C ALA A 169 -1.93 -0.66 13.47
N VAL A 170 -2.25 0.24 12.54
CA VAL A 170 -2.77 -0.14 11.22
C VAL A 170 -1.75 -0.98 10.45
N ALA A 171 -0.46 -0.60 10.45
CA ALA A 171 0.59 -1.38 9.80
C ALA A 171 0.74 -2.80 10.37
N TYR A 172 0.53 -2.97 11.68
CA TYR A 172 0.50 -4.26 12.35
C TYR A 172 -0.75 -5.07 11.95
N GLU A 173 -1.92 -4.46 11.99
CA GLU A 173 -3.20 -5.08 11.64
C GLU A 173 -3.25 -5.57 10.19
N ILE A 174 -2.81 -4.74 9.24
CA ILE A 174 -2.70 -5.16 7.84
C ILE A 174 -1.55 -6.15 7.58
N GLY A 175 -0.75 -6.49 8.62
CA GLY A 175 0.30 -7.50 8.56
C GLY A 175 1.58 -7.07 7.85
N MET A 176 1.82 -5.76 7.68
CA MET A 176 3.10 -5.22 7.20
C MET A 176 4.25 -5.63 8.13
N THR A 177 3.99 -5.59 9.41
CA THR A 177 4.99 -5.88 10.46
C THR A 177 4.42 -6.83 11.51
N LYS A 178 5.33 -7.55 12.17
CA LYS A 178 5.03 -8.37 13.37
C LYS A 178 5.74 -7.84 14.62
N GLY A 179 6.40 -6.66 14.52
CA GLY A 179 7.32 -6.20 15.55
C GLY A 179 8.73 -6.80 15.39
N LEU A 180 9.59 -6.45 16.31
CA LEU A 180 10.90 -7.11 16.51
C LEU A 180 10.76 -8.30 17.46
N THR A 181 9.87 -8.15 18.44
CA THR A 181 9.37 -9.18 19.34
C THR A 181 7.86 -9.02 19.50
N ASP A 182 7.22 -9.88 20.26
CA ASP A 182 5.78 -9.80 20.52
C ASP A 182 5.38 -8.48 21.24
N THR A 183 6.31 -7.82 21.92
CA THR A 183 6.05 -6.62 22.72
C THR A 183 6.85 -5.39 22.30
N THR A 184 7.76 -5.51 21.32
CA THR A 184 8.61 -4.40 20.88
C THR A 184 8.51 -4.20 19.36
N PHE A 185 8.32 -2.97 18.95
CA PHE A 185 8.30 -2.55 17.55
C PHE A 185 9.63 -1.99 17.07
N GLY A 186 10.34 -1.22 17.89
CA GLY A 186 11.56 -0.48 17.58
C GLY A 186 11.28 0.72 16.67
N PRO A 187 10.43 1.69 17.05
CA PRO A 187 9.96 2.77 16.18
C PRO A 187 11.11 3.60 15.59
N ASP A 188 12.12 3.92 16.38
CA ASP A 188 13.26 4.76 15.99
C ASP A 188 14.39 3.99 15.30
N ARG A 189 14.29 2.66 15.24
CA ARG A 189 15.31 1.85 14.55
C ARG A 189 15.13 1.98 13.03
N THR A 190 16.25 2.15 12.33
CA THR A 190 16.27 2.11 10.87
C THR A 190 16.10 0.67 10.39
N ALA A 191 15.42 0.48 9.26
CA ALA A 191 15.30 -0.82 8.63
C ALA A 191 16.39 -0.99 7.55
N THR A 192 16.90 -2.22 7.45
CA THR A 192 17.75 -2.56 6.30
C THR A 192 16.90 -2.73 5.04
N ARG A 193 17.56 -2.66 3.87
CA ARG A 193 16.88 -2.90 2.58
C ARG A 193 16.21 -4.27 2.53
N ALA A 194 16.82 -5.31 3.13
CA ALA A 194 16.22 -6.63 3.23
C ALA A 194 14.97 -6.65 4.13
N GLN A 195 15.00 -5.94 5.25
CA GLN A 195 13.83 -5.81 6.12
C GLN A 195 12.70 -5.03 5.45
N ALA A 196 13.03 -3.93 4.75
CA ALA A 196 12.06 -3.17 3.98
C ALA A 196 11.45 -4.02 2.85
N ALA A 197 12.26 -4.81 2.14
CA ALA A 197 11.77 -5.75 1.13
C ALA A 197 10.73 -6.71 1.71
N ALA A 198 11.00 -7.31 2.87
CA ALA A 198 10.07 -8.23 3.53
C ALA A 198 8.76 -7.54 3.96
N MET A 199 8.82 -6.30 4.45
CA MET A 199 7.63 -5.53 4.82
C MET A 199 6.76 -5.25 3.59
N LEU A 200 7.36 -4.80 2.50
CA LEU A 200 6.67 -4.40 1.28
C LEU A 200 6.14 -5.60 0.49
N VAL A 201 6.88 -6.71 0.41
CA VAL A 201 6.41 -7.94 -0.24
C VAL A 201 5.14 -8.48 0.42
N ARG A 202 5.06 -8.48 1.75
CA ARG A 202 3.86 -8.93 2.47
C ARG A 202 2.62 -8.13 2.08
N ILE A 203 2.76 -6.81 1.96
CA ILE A 203 1.64 -5.96 1.55
C ILE A 203 1.35 -6.13 0.06
N TYR A 204 2.38 -6.17 -0.80
CA TYR A 204 2.20 -6.39 -2.22
C TYR A 204 1.43 -7.68 -2.50
N GLU A 205 1.81 -8.79 -1.87
CA GLU A 205 1.13 -10.08 -2.04
C GLU A 205 -0.35 -10.00 -1.58
N LYS A 206 -0.65 -9.23 -0.54
CA LYS A 206 -2.05 -8.99 -0.12
C LYS A 206 -2.82 -8.15 -1.12
N LEU A 207 -2.21 -7.09 -1.67
CA LEU A 207 -2.84 -6.25 -2.70
C LEU A 207 -3.08 -7.02 -4.01
N GLN A 208 -2.28 -8.06 -4.31
CA GLN A 208 -2.47 -8.93 -5.47
C GLN A 208 -3.53 -10.00 -5.26
N GLN A 209 -3.98 -10.24 -4.02
CA GLN A 209 -5.11 -11.11 -3.77
C GLN A 209 -6.35 -10.45 -4.33
N GLN A 210 -6.94 -11.06 -5.37
CA GLN A 210 -8.18 -10.57 -5.94
C GLN A 210 -9.28 -10.67 -4.88
N THR A 211 -9.86 -9.53 -4.55
CA THR A 211 -11.11 -9.51 -3.79
C THR A 211 -12.20 -9.98 -4.73
N ALA A 212 -12.81 -11.13 -4.45
CA ALA A 212 -13.80 -11.73 -5.32
C ALA A 212 -15.07 -10.86 -5.44
N PHE A 213 -15.36 -10.07 -4.43
CA PHE A 213 -16.53 -9.20 -4.36
C PHE A 213 -16.38 -8.16 -3.24
N VAL A 214 -16.62 -6.90 -3.55
CA VAL A 214 -16.63 -5.80 -2.58
C VAL A 214 -18.03 -5.22 -2.52
N HIS A 215 -18.70 -5.39 -1.39
CA HIS A 215 -20.00 -4.81 -1.10
C HIS A 215 -19.85 -3.69 -0.06
N GLY A 216 -20.42 -2.54 -0.32
CA GLY A 216 -20.40 -1.40 0.59
C GLY A 216 -21.79 -0.90 0.93
N PHE A 217 -21.90 -0.24 2.08
CA PHE A 217 -23.10 0.49 2.46
C PHE A 217 -22.83 1.99 2.26
N TYR A 218 -23.57 2.60 1.37
CA TYR A 218 -23.39 4.01 1.00
C TYR A 218 -24.44 4.89 1.67
N ALA A 219 -23.94 5.83 2.48
CA ALA A 219 -24.76 6.88 3.06
C ALA A 219 -25.01 8.00 2.04
N ILE A 220 -26.24 8.31 1.71
CA ILE A 220 -26.56 9.42 0.78
C ILE A 220 -26.01 10.76 1.28
N SER A 221 -25.93 10.94 2.62
CA SER A 221 -25.25 12.08 3.23
C SER A 221 -23.75 12.17 2.93
N SER A 222 -23.15 11.07 2.45
CA SER A 222 -21.74 11.00 2.06
C SER A 222 -21.51 11.26 0.56
N TYR A 223 -22.32 12.10 -0.07
CA TYR A 223 -22.27 12.38 -1.52
C TYR A 223 -20.87 12.74 -2.02
N SER A 224 -20.06 13.41 -1.21
CA SER A 224 -18.66 13.73 -1.55
C SER A 224 -17.76 12.49 -1.73
N GLN A 225 -18.23 11.31 -1.30
CA GLN A 225 -17.51 10.04 -1.41
C GLN A 225 -18.06 9.12 -2.51
N LEU A 226 -18.97 9.60 -3.36
CA LEU A 226 -19.62 8.81 -4.42
C LEU A 226 -18.60 8.11 -5.33
N SER A 227 -17.49 8.77 -5.65
CA SER A 227 -16.41 8.18 -6.45
C SER A 227 -15.75 6.94 -5.82
N LEU A 228 -15.82 6.80 -4.50
CA LEU A 228 -15.34 5.59 -3.80
C LEU A 228 -16.36 4.45 -3.93
N ALA A 229 -17.65 4.75 -3.88
CA ALA A 229 -18.72 3.76 -4.05
C ALA A 229 -18.66 3.11 -5.45
N GLN A 230 -18.34 3.87 -6.49
CA GLN A 230 -18.16 3.39 -7.87
C GLN A 230 -17.02 2.35 -8.04
N ARG A 231 -16.17 2.17 -7.04
CA ARG A 231 -15.09 1.18 -7.03
C ARG A 231 -15.48 -0.15 -6.36
N MET A 232 -16.72 -0.27 -5.91
CA MET A 232 -17.28 -1.48 -5.31
C MET A 232 -18.04 -2.28 -6.35
N ASP A 233 -18.13 -3.59 -6.16
CA ASP A 233 -18.87 -4.49 -7.05
C ASP A 233 -20.38 -4.37 -6.82
N ASP A 234 -20.77 -4.01 -5.59
CA ASP A 234 -22.17 -3.76 -5.22
C ASP A 234 -22.25 -2.75 -4.08
N VAL A 235 -23.29 -1.94 -4.09
CA VAL A 235 -23.50 -0.89 -3.11
C VAL A 235 -24.95 -0.89 -2.62
N SER A 236 -25.15 -1.05 -1.33
CA SER A 236 -26.45 -0.79 -0.70
C SER A 236 -26.58 0.68 -0.37
N ALA A 237 -27.44 1.39 -1.07
CA ALA A 237 -27.78 2.77 -0.80
C ALA A 237 -29.10 2.87 -0.04
N GLY A 238 -29.15 3.73 0.97
CA GLY A 238 -30.36 4.05 1.70
C GLY A 238 -30.40 3.54 3.14
N TRP A 239 -31.45 3.94 3.82
CA TRP A 239 -31.67 3.67 5.22
C TRP A 239 -33.09 3.24 5.45
N SER A 240 -33.23 2.19 6.26
CA SER A 240 -34.51 1.81 6.76
C SER A 240 -34.36 1.30 8.18
N ARG A 241 -35.35 1.55 9.03
CA ARG A 241 -35.40 1.02 10.36
C ARG A 241 -36.47 -0.10 10.39
N MET A 242 -36.06 -1.24 10.86
CA MET A 242 -37.04 -2.31 11.17
C MET A 242 -37.49 -2.13 12.59
N THR A 243 -38.83 -2.07 12.78
CA THR A 243 -39.47 -2.04 14.07
C THR A 243 -40.28 -3.32 14.25
N TRP A 244 -40.35 -3.84 15.48
CA TRP A 244 -41.16 -5.00 15.86
C TRP A 244 -42.29 -4.53 16.74
N ASP A 245 -43.55 -4.82 16.34
CA ASP A 245 -44.76 -4.40 17.06
C ASP A 245 -45.27 -5.45 18.03
N GLY A 246 -44.57 -6.56 18.21
CA GLY A 246 -44.96 -7.71 19.00
C GLY A 246 -45.52 -8.87 18.17
N THR A 247 -45.85 -8.65 16.90
CA THR A 247 -46.46 -9.63 15.98
C THR A 247 -45.78 -9.71 14.64
N ALA A 248 -45.36 -8.54 14.08
CA ALA A 248 -44.75 -8.45 12.78
C ALA A 248 -43.55 -7.48 12.77
N ALA A 249 -42.61 -7.73 11.89
CA ALA A 249 -41.51 -6.79 11.57
C ALA A 249 -41.98 -5.82 10.49
N THR A 250 -41.90 -4.53 10.75
CA THR A 250 -42.27 -3.46 9.81
C THR A 250 -41.06 -2.64 9.44
N LEU A 251 -40.83 -2.47 8.13
CA LEU A 251 -39.77 -1.64 7.61
C LEU A 251 -40.28 -0.21 7.53
N ASN A 252 -39.67 0.71 8.30
CA ASN A 252 -40.01 2.13 8.23
C ASN A 252 -39.04 2.85 7.28
N THR A 253 -39.56 3.29 6.15
CA THR A 253 -38.83 4.01 5.09
C THR A 253 -39.19 5.49 5.03
N THR A 254 -40.03 6.00 5.93
CA THR A 254 -40.49 7.39 5.98
C THR A 254 -39.83 8.18 7.11
N ALA A 255 -39.85 9.51 7.01
CA ALA A 255 -39.32 10.40 8.05
C ALA A 255 -40.27 10.59 9.25
N GLU A 256 -41.42 9.91 9.26
CA GLU A 256 -42.43 10.02 10.32
C GLU A 256 -41.85 9.60 11.68
N GLY A 257 -42.28 10.27 12.72
CA GLY A 257 -41.86 9.97 14.08
C GLY A 257 -40.35 10.27 14.37
N GLY A 258 -39.70 11.11 13.56
CA GLY A 258 -38.30 11.44 13.74
C GLY A 258 -37.37 10.30 13.35
N ASN A 259 -37.80 9.42 12.45
CA ASN A 259 -36.97 8.34 11.94
C ASN A 259 -35.80 8.88 11.11
N GLU A 260 -34.60 8.77 11.64
CA GLU A 260 -33.37 9.14 10.97
C GLU A 260 -32.95 8.17 9.83
N TYR A 261 -33.53 6.98 9.82
CA TYR A 261 -33.32 5.92 8.84
C TYR A 261 -34.45 5.87 7.82
N HIS A 262 -34.65 6.96 7.08
CA HIS A 262 -35.66 7.06 6.02
C HIS A 262 -34.96 7.22 4.66
N ILE A 263 -35.68 6.99 3.57
CA ILE A 263 -35.18 7.27 2.24
C ILE A 263 -35.09 8.80 2.08
N PRO A 264 -33.90 9.40 2.00
CA PRO A 264 -33.76 10.84 1.91
C PRO A 264 -34.16 11.33 0.52
N SER A 265 -34.55 12.60 0.42
CA SER A 265 -34.76 13.25 -0.88
C SER A 265 -33.47 13.27 -1.70
N GLY A 266 -33.58 13.05 -3.02
CA GLY A 266 -32.44 13.03 -3.92
C GLY A 266 -31.76 11.65 -4.05
N TYR A 267 -32.32 10.60 -3.45
CA TYR A 267 -31.75 9.27 -3.55
C TYR A 267 -31.74 8.73 -4.98
N GLU A 268 -32.70 9.15 -5.82
CA GLU A 268 -32.76 8.77 -7.25
C GLU A 268 -31.54 9.25 -8.03
N GLU A 269 -31.06 10.47 -7.76
CA GLU A 269 -29.86 11.01 -8.42
C GLU A 269 -28.61 10.23 -8.02
N VAL A 270 -28.50 9.86 -6.74
CA VAL A 270 -27.37 9.08 -6.23
C VAL A 270 -27.39 7.66 -6.80
N THR A 271 -28.54 6.99 -6.76
CA THR A 271 -28.65 5.61 -7.28
C THR A 271 -28.52 5.54 -8.80
N ALA A 272 -28.86 6.58 -9.54
CA ALA A 272 -28.61 6.67 -10.97
C ALA A 272 -27.13 6.91 -11.31
N SER A 273 -26.34 7.36 -10.34
CA SER A 273 -24.89 7.65 -10.49
C SER A 273 -23.99 6.51 -10.01
N LEU A 274 -24.53 5.54 -9.27
CA LEU A 274 -23.85 4.33 -8.81
C LEU A 274 -23.89 3.25 -9.89
#